data_83dfef5d9ecddb6086b2db24c5c48f19
#
_entry.id   83dfef5d9ecddb6086b2db24c5c48f19
#
_cell.length_a   1.000
_cell.length_b   1.000
_cell.length_c   1.000
_cell.angle_alpha   90.00
_cell.angle_beta   90.00
_cell.angle_gamma   90.00
#
_symmetry.space_group_name_H-M   'P 1'
#
loop_
_entity.id
_entity.type
_entity.pdbx_description
1 polymer ?
#
loop_
_entity_poly.entity_id
_entity_poly.type
_entity_poly.pdbx_seq_one_letter_code
_entity_poly.pdbx_strand_id
1 'polypeptide(L)'
;MHPTDTDADDSQLPGKDRNFVTALARGLELLRAFGTGEEYLGNAELSNRTAIPRPTVSRLTYTLTQLGYLQHNTHLEKYRLGPGVLALGYRFLANMGIREVARPHLQKFADATDCNVSLGSADRSDMVYLETCHGSGPLIIRLDVGSRLPIATSAIGRAWLCGLPAARRQQLMHELADVHGSDWPALEAGIQQSLRDYAEYGFCLSEQDWQRDISAVAMPLILEDGAEVMAINCGGSSLRLDHDRLVNNLGPRLKEVAEQIKQELAPRYRSAR
;
A
#
# COMPACT_ATOMS: atom_id res chain seq x y z
N MET A 1 49.32 1.14 -16.82
CA MET A 1 48.48 -0.04 -17.04
C MET A 1 47.31 0.10 -16.08
N HIS A 2 46.19 0.66 -16.55
CA HIS A 2 44.97 0.86 -15.75
C HIS A 2 44.10 -0.41 -15.83
N PRO A 3 43.51 -0.89 -14.74
CA PRO A 3 42.53 -1.94 -14.82
C PRO A 3 41.19 -1.36 -15.30
N THR A 4 40.65 -2.00 -16.28
CA THR A 4 39.35 -1.75 -16.90
C THR A 4 38.22 -2.02 -15.89
N ASP A 5 37.38 -1.01 -15.65
CA ASP A 5 36.07 -1.16 -15.02
C ASP A 5 35.22 -2.14 -15.82
N THR A 6 34.98 -3.32 -15.27
CA THR A 6 34.00 -4.27 -15.78
C THR A 6 32.61 -3.78 -15.33
N ASP A 7 31.86 -3.25 -16.28
CA ASP A 7 30.45 -2.97 -16.17
C ASP A 7 29.70 -4.26 -15.77
N ALA A 8 29.19 -4.28 -14.55
CA ALA A 8 28.30 -5.36 -14.10
C ALA A 8 26.95 -5.23 -14.80
N ASP A 9 26.49 -6.33 -15.33
CA ASP A 9 25.28 -6.63 -16.08
C ASP A 9 24.03 -5.88 -15.55
N ASP A 10 23.53 -4.94 -16.36
CA ASP A 10 22.43 -4.00 -16.10
C ASP A 10 21.08 -4.56 -16.65
N SER A 11 20.92 -5.90 -16.75
CA SER A 11 19.89 -6.58 -17.55
C SER A 11 18.50 -6.72 -16.90
N GLN A 12 18.22 -6.13 -15.72
CA GLN A 12 16.94 -6.29 -15.03
C GLN A 12 16.11 -5.01 -14.82
N LEU A 13 16.49 -3.88 -15.41
CA LEU A 13 15.67 -2.67 -15.41
C LEU A 13 15.00 -2.47 -16.78
N PRO A 14 13.79 -1.87 -16.84
CA PRO A 14 13.09 -1.63 -18.11
C PRO A 14 14.02 -0.93 -19.10
N GLY A 15 14.21 -1.52 -20.27
CA GLY A 15 15.28 -1.19 -21.19
C GLY A 15 15.33 0.25 -21.64
N LYS A 16 16.51 0.84 -21.56
CA LYS A 16 17.02 2.00 -22.36
C LYS A 16 16.14 3.25 -22.49
N ASP A 17 15.30 3.58 -21.50
CA ASP A 17 14.76 4.94 -21.45
C ASP A 17 15.90 5.91 -21.03
N ARG A 18 16.29 6.77 -21.96
CA ARG A 18 17.36 7.79 -21.72
C ARG A 18 17.02 8.77 -20.60
N ASN A 19 15.75 8.87 -20.23
CA ASN A 19 15.28 9.72 -19.14
C ASN A 19 15.33 9.03 -17.77
N PHE A 20 15.51 7.69 -17.73
CA PHE A 20 15.54 6.94 -16.48
C PHE A 20 16.92 7.03 -15.80
N VAL A 21 16.94 7.64 -14.60
CA VAL A 21 18.18 7.82 -13.81
C VAL A 21 18.33 6.66 -12.84
N THR A 22 19.06 5.63 -13.23
CA THR A 22 19.30 4.40 -12.46
C THR A 22 19.83 4.67 -11.05
N ALA A 23 20.74 5.65 -10.87
CA ALA A 23 21.29 5.99 -9.56
C ALA A 23 20.20 6.52 -8.60
N LEU A 24 19.25 7.31 -9.09
CA LEU A 24 18.12 7.80 -8.30
C LEU A 24 17.19 6.64 -7.92
N ALA A 25 16.85 5.77 -8.87
CA ALA A 25 16.02 4.60 -8.62
C ALA A 25 16.62 3.70 -7.53
N ARG A 26 17.92 3.38 -7.63
CA ARG A 26 18.64 2.59 -6.62
C ARG A 26 18.67 3.27 -5.24
N GLY A 27 18.83 4.60 -5.18
CA GLY A 27 18.75 5.35 -3.92
C GLY A 27 17.39 5.23 -3.24
N LEU A 28 16.31 5.33 -4.00
CA LEU A 28 14.95 5.15 -3.50
C LEU A 28 14.67 3.70 -3.07
N GLU A 29 15.20 2.71 -3.78
CA GLU A 29 15.09 1.30 -3.39
C GLU A 29 15.79 1.02 -2.06
N LEU A 30 16.94 1.64 -1.77
CA LEU A 30 17.58 1.51 -0.47
C LEU A 30 16.71 2.04 0.68
N LEU A 31 15.99 3.15 0.49
CA LEU A 31 15.04 3.65 1.50
C LEU A 31 13.85 2.69 1.69
N ARG A 32 13.38 2.05 0.64
CA ARG A 32 12.29 1.07 0.68
C ARG A 32 12.68 -0.26 1.31
N ALA A 33 13.97 -0.57 1.37
CA ALA A 33 14.47 -1.81 1.96
C ALA A 33 14.26 -1.90 3.48
N PHE A 34 13.98 -0.78 4.16
CA PHE A 34 13.68 -0.76 5.60
C PHE A 34 12.24 -1.19 5.83
N GLY A 35 12.08 -2.35 6.46
CA GLY A 35 10.77 -2.89 6.84
C GLY A 35 10.26 -2.38 8.19
N THR A 36 8.98 -2.64 8.46
CA THR A 36 8.38 -2.36 9.77
C THR A 36 9.01 -3.23 10.85
N GLY A 37 9.42 -2.62 11.96
CA GLY A 37 10.07 -3.33 13.09
C GLY A 37 11.57 -3.52 12.95
N GLU A 38 12.17 -3.11 11.83
CA GLU A 38 13.62 -3.19 11.61
C GLU A 38 14.23 -1.79 11.65
N GLU A 39 14.77 -1.45 12.81
CA GLU A 39 15.31 -0.10 13.01
C GLU A 39 16.62 0.12 12.24
N TYR A 40 17.49 -0.89 12.12
CA TYR A 40 18.83 -0.75 11.57
C TYR A 40 19.16 -1.79 10.52
N LEU A 41 19.73 -1.37 9.38
CA LEU A 41 20.27 -2.22 8.33
C LEU A 41 21.71 -1.82 7.99
N GLY A 42 22.61 -2.80 7.83
CA GLY A 42 23.97 -2.60 7.35
C GLY A 42 24.07 -2.67 5.82
N ASN A 43 25.22 -2.25 5.27
CA ASN A 43 25.47 -2.29 3.81
C ASN A 43 25.31 -3.66 3.19
N ALA A 44 25.67 -4.73 3.92
CA ALA A 44 25.49 -6.11 3.44
C ALA A 44 24.03 -6.51 3.35
N GLU A 45 23.24 -6.17 4.38
CA GLU A 45 21.80 -6.46 4.44
C GLU A 45 21.06 -5.68 3.33
N LEU A 46 21.37 -4.40 3.17
CA LEU A 46 20.83 -3.55 2.09
C LEU A 46 21.19 -4.09 0.71
N SER A 47 22.45 -4.50 0.49
CA SER A 47 22.88 -5.10 -0.77
C SER A 47 22.13 -6.38 -1.10
N ASN A 48 21.93 -7.27 -0.11
CA ASN A 48 21.22 -8.52 -0.29
C ASN A 48 19.73 -8.32 -0.62
N ARG A 49 19.07 -7.34 0.03
CA ARG A 49 17.64 -7.07 -0.17
C ARG A 49 17.34 -6.41 -1.51
N THR A 50 18.24 -5.53 -1.96
CA THR A 50 18.02 -4.71 -3.15
C THR A 50 18.73 -5.26 -4.39
N ALA A 51 19.55 -6.30 -4.25
CA ALA A 51 20.47 -6.80 -5.29
C ALA A 51 21.45 -5.75 -5.84
N ILE A 52 21.62 -4.61 -5.13
CA ILE A 52 22.56 -3.53 -5.50
C ILE A 52 23.96 -3.91 -4.99
N PRO A 53 25.01 -3.81 -5.82
CA PRO A 53 26.38 -4.12 -5.39
C PRO A 53 26.84 -3.28 -4.19
N ARG A 54 27.54 -3.90 -3.21
CA ARG A 54 28.00 -3.24 -1.97
C ARG A 54 28.74 -1.91 -2.18
N PRO A 55 29.64 -1.75 -3.16
CA PRO A 55 30.28 -0.43 -3.39
C PRO A 55 29.27 0.65 -3.77
N THR A 56 28.25 0.30 -4.55
CA THR A 56 27.16 1.22 -4.92
C THR A 56 26.30 1.54 -3.72
N VAL A 57 25.94 0.54 -2.88
CA VAL A 57 25.23 0.75 -1.62
C VAL A 57 25.97 1.76 -0.74
N SER A 58 27.29 1.58 -0.53
CA SER A 58 28.10 2.50 0.30
C SER A 58 28.06 3.94 -0.20
N ARG A 59 28.11 4.16 -1.50
CA ARG A 59 28.03 5.50 -2.09
C ARG A 59 26.64 6.12 -1.93
N LEU A 60 25.60 5.32 -2.14
CA LEU A 60 24.21 5.78 -2.02
C LEU A 60 23.83 6.04 -0.55
N THR A 61 24.22 5.17 0.39
CA THR A 61 23.96 5.38 1.83
C THR A 61 24.69 6.60 2.35
N TYR A 62 25.92 6.85 1.90
CA TYR A 62 26.63 8.11 2.20
C TYR A 62 25.83 9.33 1.73
N THR A 63 25.41 9.33 0.46
CA THR A 63 24.63 10.45 -0.11
C THR A 63 23.31 10.65 0.64
N LEU A 64 22.56 9.59 0.89
CA LEU A 64 21.28 9.66 1.61
C LEU A 64 21.45 10.13 3.06
N THR A 65 22.59 9.82 3.69
CA THR A 65 22.95 10.34 5.02
C THR A 65 23.22 11.83 4.97
N GLN A 66 24.01 12.30 4.00
CA GLN A 66 24.26 13.74 3.82
C GLN A 66 22.98 14.54 3.54
N LEU A 67 22.02 13.93 2.86
CA LEU A 67 20.70 14.52 2.58
C LEU A 67 19.69 14.40 3.73
N GLY A 68 20.02 13.71 4.83
CA GLY A 68 19.16 13.54 6.00
C GLY A 68 18.06 12.47 5.85
N TYR A 69 18.09 11.66 4.78
CA TYR A 69 17.16 10.53 4.60
C TYR A 69 17.58 9.26 5.33
N LEU A 70 18.88 9.10 5.60
CA LEU A 70 19.44 8.06 6.46
C LEU A 70 20.23 8.69 7.62
N GLN A 71 20.33 7.95 8.71
CA GLN A 71 21.23 8.23 9.83
C GLN A 71 22.16 7.03 10.03
N HIS A 72 23.46 7.28 10.10
CA HIS A 72 24.46 6.25 10.36
C HIS A 72 24.73 6.13 11.85
N ASN A 73 24.62 4.91 12.38
CA ASN A 73 25.06 4.58 13.74
C ASN A 73 26.48 4.01 13.66
N THR A 74 27.46 4.79 14.12
CA THR A 74 28.88 4.44 14.06
C THR A 74 29.28 3.26 14.97
N HIS A 75 28.51 2.98 16.04
CA HIS A 75 28.79 1.85 16.93
C HIS A 75 28.32 0.52 16.34
N LEU A 76 27.17 0.56 15.63
CA LEU A 76 26.60 -0.64 15.00
C LEU A 76 27.07 -0.83 13.57
N GLU A 77 27.75 0.17 12.97
CA GLU A 77 28.09 0.23 11.54
C GLU A 77 26.85 -0.01 10.65
N LYS A 78 25.69 0.54 11.07
CA LYS A 78 24.39 0.36 10.42
C LYS A 78 23.68 1.69 10.21
N TYR A 79 22.69 1.68 9.31
CA TYR A 79 21.86 2.83 8.96
C TYR A 79 20.43 2.61 9.45
N ARG A 80 19.74 3.71 9.73
CA ARG A 80 18.28 3.77 9.94
C ARG A 80 17.68 4.91 9.11
N LEU A 81 16.36 4.88 8.90
CA LEU A 81 15.66 5.97 8.25
C LEU A 81 15.80 7.27 9.05
N GLY A 82 16.12 8.35 8.36
CA GLY A 82 16.20 9.69 8.92
C GLY A 82 14.86 10.43 8.84
N PRO A 83 14.70 11.54 9.61
CA PRO A 83 13.45 12.31 9.65
C PRO A 83 13.08 12.94 8.30
N GLY A 84 14.03 13.07 7.36
CA GLY A 84 13.74 13.51 6.00
C GLY A 84 12.72 12.67 5.26
N VAL A 85 12.68 11.35 5.53
CA VAL A 85 11.68 10.44 4.94
C VAL A 85 10.28 10.78 5.43
N LEU A 86 10.13 11.00 6.75
CA LEU A 86 8.84 11.39 7.33
C LEU A 86 8.34 12.73 6.78
N ALA A 87 9.25 13.70 6.62
CA ALA A 87 8.89 15.02 6.10
C ALA A 87 8.32 14.97 4.68
N LEU A 88 8.82 14.06 3.82
CA LEU A 88 8.26 13.82 2.49
C LEU A 88 6.87 13.20 2.58
N GLY A 89 6.71 12.14 3.36
CA GLY A 89 5.43 11.46 3.55
C GLY A 89 4.36 12.38 4.16
N TYR A 90 4.74 13.20 5.14
CA TYR A 90 3.82 14.17 5.75
C TYR A 90 3.30 15.21 4.74
N ARG A 91 4.19 15.75 3.87
CA ARG A 91 3.76 16.70 2.83
C ARG A 91 2.76 16.08 1.86
N PHE A 92 2.96 14.82 1.49
CA PHE A 92 2.00 14.09 0.68
C PHE A 92 0.64 13.98 1.38
N LEU A 93 0.61 13.51 2.63
CA LEU A 93 -0.62 13.35 3.40
C LEU A 93 -1.33 14.69 3.70
N ALA A 94 -0.58 15.76 3.98
CA ALA A 94 -1.11 17.08 4.29
C ALA A 94 -1.81 17.75 3.08
N ASN A 95 -1.43 17.36 1.86
CA ASN A 95 -2.04 17.88 0.63
C ASN A 95 -3.22 17.01 0.13
N MET A 96 -3.57 15.96 0.85
CA MET A 96 -4.68 15.07 0.47
C MET A 96 -6.00 15.52 1.12
N GLY A 97 -6.74 16.40 0.44
CA GLY A 97 -8.04 16.89 0.93
C GLY A 97 -9.07 15.79 1.23
N ILE A 98 -8.95 14.63 0.57
CA ILE A 98 -9.80 13.46 0.85
C ILE A 98 -9.65 12.95 2.29
N ARG A 99 -8.45 13.03 2.88
CA ARG A 99 -8.24 12.57 4.26
C ARG A 99 -9.03 13.36 5.26
N GLU A 100 -9.11 14.70 5.08
CA GLU A 100 -9.88 15.59 5.96
C GLU A 100 -11.37 15.24 5.93
N VAL A 101 -11.90 14.93 4.74
CA VAL A 101 -13.30 14.56 4.55
C VAL A 101 -13.56 13.14 5.06
N ALA A 102 -12.71 12.18 4.69
CA ALA A 102 -12.93 10.78 5.01
C ALA A 102 -12.80 10.47 6.51
N ARG A 103 -11.82 11.06 7.21
CA ARG A 103 -11.49 10.74 8.61
C ARG A 103 -12.67 10.77 9.56
N PRO A 104 -13.54 11.82 9.61
CA PRO A 104 -14.70 11.83 10.51
C PRO A 104 -15.67 10.67 10.27
N HIS A 105 -15.94 10.34 9.00
CA HIS A 105 -16.81 9.22 8.62
C HIS A 105 -16.21 7.87 9.00
N LEU A 106 -14.90 7.67 8.69
CA LEU A 106 -14.19 6.45 9.04
C LEU A 106 -14.11 6.24 10.56
N GLN A 107 -13.83 7.31 11.34
CA GLN A 107 -13.76 7.20 12.80
C GLN A 107 -15.12 6.86 13.40
N LYS A 108 -16.19 7.55 12.97
CA LYS A 108 -17.55 7.24 13.42
C LYS A 108 -17.93 5.77 13.12
N PHE A 109 -17.52 5.27 11.98
CA PHE A 109 -17.77 3.88 11.59
C PHE A 109 -16.93 2.90 12.43
N ALA A 110 -15.66 3.21 12.67
CA ALA A 110 -14.77 2.42 13.52
C ALA A 110 -15.32 2.31 14.95
N ASP A 111 -15.75 3.43 15.55
CA ASP A 111 -16.35 3.47 16.90
C ASP A 111 -17.64 2.66 16.98
N ALA A 112 -18.48 2.71 15.94
CA ALA A 112 -19.77 2.04 15.91
C ALA A 112 -19.67 0.53 15.62
N THR A 113 -18.51 0.01 15.19
CA THR A 113 -18.30 -1.39 14.80
C THR A 113 -17.25 -2.11 15.63
N ASP A 114 -16.47 -1.38 16.41
CA ASP A 114 -15.26 -1.88 17.11
C ASP A 114 -14.24 -2.50 16.15
N CYS A 115 -14.18 -2.01 14.91
CA CYS A 115 -13.29 -2.47 13.87
C CYS A 115 -12.26 -1.40 13.51
N ASN A 116 -11.21 -1.79 12.79
CA ASN A 116 -10.30 -0.85 12.15
C ASN A 116 -10.84 -0.50 10.77
N VAL A 117 -10.88 0.79 10.47
CA VAL A 117 -11.36 1.30 9.18
C VAL A 117 -10.28 2.15 8.54
N SER A 118 -9.92 1.83 7.31
CA SER A 118 -8.81 2.51 6.64
C SER A 118 -9.16 2.92 5.22
N LEU A 119 -8.53 4.02 4.78
CA LEU A 119 -8.47 4.48 3.40
C LEU A 119 -7.08 4.17 2.85
N GLY A 120 -6.99 3.62 1.64
CA GLY A 120 -5.72 3.32 1.01
C GLY A 120 -5.70 3.57 -0.49
N SER A 121 -4.49 3.74 -1.01
CA SER A 121 -4.19 3.81 -2.45
C SER A 121 -3.11 2.82 -2.81
N ALA A 122 -3.04 2.44 -4.08
CA ALA A 122 -2.05 1.49 -4.56
C ALA A 122 -0.68 2.14 -4.74
N ASP A 123 0.36 1.40 -4.38
CA ASP A 123 1.74 1.66 -4.74
C ASP A 123 2.42 0.35 -5.13
N ARG A 124 2.69 0.16 -6.42
CA ARG A 124 3.21 -1.10 -7.01
C ARG A 124 2.25 -2.27 -6.79
N SER A 125 2.71 -3.33 -6.13
CA SER A 125 1.92 -4.54 -5.82
C SER A 125 1.18 -4.48 -4.50
N ASP A 126 1.22 -3.34 -3.78
CA ASP A 126 0.61 -3.17 -2.47
C ASP A 126 -0.36 -2.00 -2.42
N MET A 127 -1.30 -2.08 -1.49
CA MET A 127 -2.03 -0.93 -0.97
C MET A 127 -1.24 -0.28 0.16
N VAL A 128 -1.23 1.05 0.20
CA VAL A 128 -0.66 1.83 1.30
C VAL A 128 -1.80 2.54 2.03
N TYR A 129 -1.88 2.36 3.34
CA TYR A 129 -2.85 3.08 4.15
C TYR A 129 -2.52 4.56 4.24
N LEU A 130 -3.45 5.39 3.82
CA LEU A 130 -3.38 6.85 3.83
C LEU A 130 -4.05 7.45 5.06
N GLU A 131 -5.07 6.78 5.58
CA GLU A 131 -5.75 7.10 6.83
C GLU A 131 -6.18 5.80 7.50
N THR A 132 -6.12 5.76 8.84
CA THR A 132 -6.58 4.63 9.63
C THR A 132 -7.27 5.14 10.88
N CYS A 133 -8.47 4.63 11.13
CA CYS A 133 -9.27 4.88 12.32
C CYS A 133 -9.45 3.57 13.07
N HIS A 134 -9.16 3.59 14.36
CA HIS A 134 -9.26 2.42 15.22
C HIS A 134 -10.54 2.48 16.04
N GLY A 135 -11.27 1.37 16.08
CA GLY A 135 -12.35 1.16 17.05
C GLY A 135 -11.79 0.75 18.42
N SER A 136 -12.66 0.64 19.41
CA SER A 136 -12.30 0.24 20.79
C SER A 136 -12.06 -1.27 20.95
N GLY A 137 -12.26 -2.05 19.90
CA GLY A 137 -12.03 -3.50 19.91
C GLY A 137 -10.57 -3.91 20.10
N PRO A 138 -10.30 -5.16 20.47
CA PRO A 138 -8.93 -5.64 20.64
C PRO A 138 -8.16 -5.58 19.32
N LEU A 139 -7.03 -4.89 19.33
CA LEU A 139 -6.08 -4.83 18.22
C LEU A 139 -5.35 -6.19 18.11
N ILE A 140 -5.62 -6.93 17.03
CA ILE A 140 -4.86 -8.15 16.72
C ILE A 140 -3.60 -7.81 15.94
N ILE A 141 -3.70 -6.85 15.02
CA ILE A 141 -2.57 -6.32 14.25
C ILE A 141 -2.68 -4.81 14.24
N ARG A 142 -1.57 -4.16 14.56
CA ARG A 142 -1.49 -2.71 14.48
C ARG A 142 -1.08 -2.30 13.07
N LEU A 143 -2.06 -1.84 12.29
CA LEU A 143 -1.87 -1.22 10.99
C LEU A 143 -2.18 0.27 11.10
N ASP A 144 -1.20 1.08 10.77
CA ASP A 144 -1.30 2.54 10.82
C ASP A 144 -1.07 3.15 9.43
N VAL A 145 -1.15 4.47 9.32
CA VAL A 145 -0.81 5.22 8.10
C VAL A 145 0.59 4.82 7.63
N GLY A 146 0.73 4.51 6.35
CA GLY A 146 1.97 3.99 5.74
C GLY A 146 2.10 2.47 5.75
N SER A 147 1.22 1.73 6.45
CA SER A 147 1.20 0.26 6.37
C SER A 147 0.89 -0.22 4.96
N ARG A 148 1.59 -1.29 4.56
CA ARG A 148 1.46 -1.90 3.23
C ARG A 148 0.74 -3.24 3.32
N LEU A 149 -0.22 -3.47 2.44
CA LEU A 149 -0.97 -4.71 2.33
C LEU A 149 -0.96 -5.21 0.89
N PRO A 150 -0.70 -6.51 0.63
CA PRO A 150 -0.68 -7.05 -0.74
C PRO A 150 -2.02 -6.84 -1.45
N ILE A 151 -1.96 -6.38 -2.71
CA ILE A 151 -3.17 -6.19 -3.52
C ILE A 151 -3.90 -7.51 -3.75
N ALA A 152 -3.18 -8.61 -3.98
CA ALA A 152 -3.77 -9.87 -4.37
C ALA A 152 -4.56 -10.59 -3.25
N THR A 153 -4.24 -10.36 -1.98
CA THR A 153 -4.82 -11.09 -0.85
C THR A 153 -5.67 -10.26 0.09
N SER A 154 -5.38 -8.95 0.20
CA SER A 154 -6.12 -8.09 1.12
C SER A 154 -7.46 -7.63 0.54
N ALA A 155 -8.47 -7.49 1.40
CA ALA A 155 -9.77 -6.96 1.01
C ALA A 155 -9.66 -5.61 0.29
N ILE A 156 -8.85 -4.68 0.84
CA ILE A 156 -8.68 -3.35 0.28
C ILE A 156 -8.01 -3.38 -1.10
N GLY A 157 -7.05 -4.28 -1.32
CA GLY A 157 -6.38 -4.44 -2.61
C GLY A 157 -7.31 -4.99 -3.68
N ARG A 158 -8.07 -6.03 -3.34
CA ARG A 158 -9.07 -6.62 -4.24
C ARG A 158 -10.19 -5.63 -4.56
N ALA A 159 -10.64 -4.86 -3.58
CA ALA A 159 -11.62 -3.80 -3.80
C ALA A 159 -11.09 -2.71 -4.72
N TRP A 160 -9.84 -2.28 -4.55
CA TRP A 160 -9.20 -1.34 -5.47
C TRP A 160 -9.17 -1.87 -6.90
N LEU A 161 -8.80 -3.15 -7.11
CA LEU A 161 -8.85 -3.80 -8.43
C LEU A 161 -10.26 -3.77 -9.04
N CYS A 162 -11.30 -3.99 -8.22
CA CYS A 162 -12.69 -3.94 -8.67
C CYS A 162 -13.09 -2.55 -9.18
N GLY A 163 -12.53 -1.49 -8.60
CA GLY A 163 -12.79 -0.10 -9.01
C GLY A 163 -12.09 0.34 -10.31
N LEU A 164 -11.10 -0.42 -10.78
CA LEU A 164 -10.35 -0.07 -11.98
C LEU A 164 -11.11 -0.36 -13.27
N PRO A 165 -10.88 0.42 -14.34
CA PRO A 165 -11.29 0.06 -15.69
C PRO A 165 -10.76 -1.33 -16.07
N ALA A 166 -11.58 -2.12 -16.80
CA ALA A 166 -11.26 -3.52 -17.10
C ALA A 166 -9.88 -3.71 -17.76
N ALA A 167 -9.51 -2.85 -18.70
CA ALA A 167 -8.22 -2.92 -19.39
C ALA A 167 -7.03 -2.69 -18.42
N ARG A 168 -7.15 -1.70 -17.51
CA ARG A 168 -6.10 -1.42 -16.53
C ARG A 168 -5.99 -2.55 -15.50
N ARG A 169 -7.12 -3.07 -15.03
CA ARG A 169 -7.15 -4.24 -14.14
C ARG A 169 -6.48 -5.45 -14.77
N GLN A 170 -6.79 -5.76 -16.04
CA GLN A 170 -6.17 -6.89 -16.74
C GLN A 170 -4.65 -6.74 -16.87
N GLN A 171 -4.16 -5.54 -17.20
CA GLN A 171 -2.72 -5.27 -17.25
C GLN A 171 -2.05 -5.53 -15.89
N LEU A 172 -2.63 -5.02 -14.80
CA LEU A 172 -2.12 -5.22 -13.44
C LEU A 172 -2.15 -6.70 -13.01
N MET A 173 -3.15 -7.45 -13.42
CA MET A 173 -3.20 -8.89 -13.15
C MET A 173 -2.04 -9.64 -13.83
N HIS A 174 -1.63 -9.24 -15.04
CA HIS A 174 -0.42 -9.79 -15.66
C HIS A 174 0.85 -9.41 -14.88
N GLU A 175 0.98 -8.14 -14.49
CA GLU A 175 2.11 -7.67 -13.67
C GLU A 175 2.20 -8.42 -12.32
N LEU A 176 1.05 -8.67 -11.67
CA LEU A 176 0.98 -9.45 -10.43
C LEU A 176 1.32 -10.93 -10.66
N ALA A 177 0.91 -11.50 -11.80
CA ALA A 177 1.25 -12.88 -12.16
C ALA A 177 2.76 -13.07 -12.28
N ASP A 178 3.45 -12.12 -12.92
CA ASP A 178 4.92 -12.14 -13.04
C ASP A 178 5.61 -12.07 -11.66
N VAL A 179 5.07 -11.28 -10.73
CA VAL A 179 5.62 -11.15 -9.36
C VAL A 179 5.39 -12.40 -8.51
N HIS A 180 4.21 -13.03 -8.62
CA HIS A 180 3.81 -14.14 -7.75
C HIS A 180 4.12 -15.54 -8.32
N GLY A 181 4.41 -15.65 -9.60
CA GLY A 181 4.87 -16.89 -10.24
C GLY A 181 3.92 -18.08 -9.97
N SER A 182 4.44 -19.13 -9.34
CA SER A 182 3.68 -20.37 -9.06
C SER A 182 2.47 -20.20 -8.16
N ASP A 183 2.43 -19.16 -7.32
CA ASP A 183 1.32 -18.92 -6.37
C ASP A 183 0.15 -18.20 -7.04
N TRP A 184 0.37 -17.63 -8.23
CA TRP A 184 -0.61 -16.83 -8.94
C TRP A 184 -1.97 -17.48 -9.16
N PRO A 185 -2.10 -18.76 -9.57
CA PRO A 185 -3.42 -19.35 -9.84
C PRO A 185 -4.37 -19.31 -8.62
N ALA A 186 -3.82 -19.50 -7.41
CA ALA A 186 -4.61 -19.42 -6.18
C ALA A 186 -5.00 -17.96 -5.85
N LEU A 187 -4.09 -17.02 -6.05
CA LEU A 187 -4.32 -15.59 -5.84
C LEU A 187 -5.34 -15.04 -6.82
N GLU A 188 -5.22 -15.42 -8.09
CA GLU A 188 -6.16 -15.04 -9.14
C GLU A 188 -7.58 -15.53 -8.84
N ALA A 189 -7.73 -16.79 -8.38
CA ALA A 189 -9.03 -17.33 -7.98
C ALA A 189 -9.69 -16.48 -6.89
N GLY A 190 -8.91 -16.01 -5.88
CA GLY A 190 -9.39 -15.11 -4.84
C GLY A 190 -9.79 -13.73 -5.37
N ILE A 191 -9.02 -13.17 -6.32
CA ILE A 191 -9.39 -11.91 -7.00
C ILE A 191 -10.68 -12.08 -7.80
N GLN A 192 -10.82 -13.17 -8.55
CA GLN A 192 -12.03 -13.47 -9.32
C GLN A 192 -13.26 -13.64 -8.40
N GLN A 193 -13.09 -14.24 -7.21
CA GLN A 193 -14.16 -14.29 -6.23
C GLN A 193 -14.56 -12.89 -5.78
N SER A 194 -13.60 -12.02 -5.45
CA SER A 194 -13.89 -10.64 -5.03
C SER A 194 -14.57 -9.81 -6.13
N LEU A 195 -14.29 -10.08 -7.41
CA LEU A 195 -15.01 -9.46 -8.53
C LEU A 195 -16.49 -9.90 -8.57
N ARG A 196 -16.78 -11.18 -8.25
CA ARG A 196 -18.16 -11.66 -8.13
C ARG A 196 -18.87 -11.04 -6.93
N ASP A 197 -18.21 -11.02 -5.77
CA ASP A 197 -18.75 -10.40 -4.56
C ASP A 197 -19.08 -8.93 -4.79
N TYR A 198 -18.18 -8.21 -5.47
CA TYR A 198 -18.41 -6.80 -5.81
C TYR A 198 -19.58 -6.60 -6.77
N ALA A 199 -19.76 -7.50 -7.75
CA ALA A 199 -20.88 -7.45 -8.66
C ALA A 199 -22.23 -7.74 -7.97
N GLU A 200 -22.23 -8.64 -6.97
CA GLU A 200 -23.42 -9.06 -6.23
C GLU A 200 -23.77 -8.09 -5.10
N TYR A 201 -22.80 -7.74 -4.25
CA TYR A 201 -23.04 -6.96 -3.02
C TYR A 201 -22.65 -5.49 -3.15
N GLY A 202 -21.76 -5.15 -4.08
CA GLY A 202 -21.15 -3.82 -4.23
C GLY A 202 -19.95 -3.58 -3.29
N PHE A 203 -19.42 -4.64 -2.67
CA PHE A 203 -18.20 -4.65 -1.87
C PHE A 203 -17.50 -6.01 -1.97
N CYS A 204 -16.23 -6.06 -1.60
CA CYS A 204 -15.41 -7.27 -1.61
C CYS A 204 -15.24 -7.82 -0.20
N LEU A 205 -15.07 -9.13 -0.10
CA LEU A 205 -14.78 -9.84 1.13
C LEU A 205 -13.34 -10.37 1.12
N SER A 206 -12.74 -10.50 2.29
CA SER A 206 -11.53 -11.27 2.55
C SER A 206 -11.72 -11.96 3.89
N GLU A 207 -11.94 -13.26 3.84
CA GLU A 207 -12.21 -14.09 5.00
C GLU A 207 -10.97 -14.95 5.26
N GLN A 208 -10.00 -14.39 6.02
CA GLN A 208 -8.74 -15.05 6.36
C GLN A 208 -7.76 -15.23 5.17
N ASP A 209 -8.01 -14.59 4.02
CA ASP A 209 -7.19 -14.74 2.81
C ASP A 209 -5.81 -14.09 2.95
N TRP A 210 -5.74 -12.94 3.65
CA TRP A 210 -4.49 -12.27 3.92
C TRP A 210 -3.78 -12.84 5.14
N GLN A 211 -4.49 -12.92 6.26
CA GLN A 211 -4.00 -13.52 7.51
C GLN A 211 -5.15 -14.28 8.18
N ARG A 212 -4.84 -15.46 8.74
CA ARG A 212 -5.84 -16.38 9.31
C ARG A 212 -6.70 -15.79 10.42
N ASP A 213 -6.16 -14.80 11.14
CA ASP A 213 -6.85 -14.16 12.26
C ASP A 213 -7.63 -12.91 11.84
N ILE A 214 -7.63 -12.55 10.55
CA ILE A 214 -8.22 -11.32 10.04
C ILE A 214 -9.30 -11.62 9.00
N SER A 215 -10.46 -11.00 9.18
CA SER A 215 -11.48 -10.87 8.15
C SER A 215 -11.79 -9.39 7.91
N ALA A 216 -12.18 -9.04 6.70
CA ALA A 216 -12.47 -7.67 6.32
C ALA A 216 -13.47 -7.59 5.15
N VAL A 217 -14.20 -6.49 5.12
CA VAL A 217 -14.96 -6.03 3.96
C VAL A 217 -14.32 -4.76 3.40
N ALA A 218 -14.34 -4.62 2.09
CA ALA A 218 -13.78 -3.44 1.43
C ALA A 218 -14.54 -3.04 0.18
N MET A 219 -14.43 -1.78 -0.21
CA MET A 219 -15.01 -1.30 -1.45
C MET A 219 -14.13 -0.22 -2.11
N PRO A 220 -14.20 -0.09 -3.44
CA PRO A 220 -13.51 0.99 -4.12
C PRO A 220 -14.15 2.35 -3.82
N LEU A 221 -13.32 3.35 -3.70
CA LEU A 221 -13.70 4.75 -3.67
C LEU A 221 -13.23 5.39 -4.97
N ILE A 222 -14.13 5.47 -5.94
CA ILE A 222 -13.86 6.02 -7.26
C ILE A 222 -14.15 7.51 -7.22
N LEU A 223 -13.13 8.32 -7.48
CA LEU A 223 -13.17 9.78 -7.48
C LEU A 223 -13.16 10.30 -8.92
N GLU A 224 -13.80 11.44 -9.16
CA GLU A 224 -13.76 12.19 -10.42
C GLU A 224 -13.83 11.33 -11.68
N ASP A 225 -15.01 10.83 -12.03
CA ASP A 225 -15.27 10.09 -13.28
C ASP A 225 -14.28 8.94 -13.57
N GLY A 226 -13.66 8.38 -12.52
CA GLY A 226 -12.71 7.26 -12.60
C GLY A 226 -11.25 7.67 -12.78
N ALA A 227 -10.90 8.97 -12.69
CA ALA A 227 -9.51 9.43 -12.80
C ALA A 227 -8.63 8.94 -11.65
N GLU A 228 -9.20 8.83 -10.44
CA GLU A 228 -8.49 8.31 -9.28
C GLU A 228 -9.34 7.25 -8.57
N VAL A 229 -8.73 6.09 -8.32
CA VAL A 229 -9.34 4.99 -7.59
C VAL A 229 -8.55 4.74 -6.30
N MET A 230 -9.24 4.93 -5.18
CA MET A 230 -8.80 4.49 -3.86
C MET A 230 -9.68 3.34 -3.37
N ALA A 231 -9.43 2.85 -2.18
CA ALA A 231 -10.33 1.90 -1.53
C ALA A 231 -10.44 2.17 -0.04
N ILE A 232 -11.58 1.81 0.53
CA ILE A 232 -11.79 1.78 1.98
C ILE A 232 -12.06 0.36 2.43
N ASN A 233 -11.59 0.00 3.63
CA ASN A 233 -11.89 -1.28 4.25
C ASN A 233 -12.27 -1.13 5.72
N CYS A 234 -13.02 -2.12 6.19
CA CYS A 234 -13.33 -2.33 7.60
C CYS A 234 -12.94 -3.76 7.95
N GLY A 235 -12.05 -3.93 8.91
CA GLY A 235 -11.50 -5.23 9.25
C GLY A 235 -11.20 -5.39 10.74
N GLY A 236 -11.05 -6.65 11.13
CA GLY A 236 -10.76 -7.03 12.53
C GLY A 236 -10.58 -8.53 12.67
N SER A 237 -10.73 -9.03 13.91
CA SER A 237 -10.59 -10.45 14.22
C SER A 237 -11.60 -11.30 13.46
N SER A 238 -11.11 -12.37 12.81
CA SER A 238 -11.97 -13.38 12.17
C SER A 238 -12.91 -14.08 13.15
N LEU A 239 -12.58 -14.13 14.46
CA LEU A 239 -13.46 -14.66 15.50
C LEU A 239 -14.71 -13.80 15.75
N ARG A 240 -14.64 -12.52 15.38
CA ARG A 240 -15.76 -11.55 15.55
C ARG A 240 -16.42 -11.18 14.23
N LEU A 241 -15.73 -11.38 13.13
CA LEU A 241 -16.16 -11.01 11.78
C LEU A 241 -16.38 -12.28 10.96
N ASP A 242 -17.52 -12.91 11.20
CA ASP A 242 -18.02 -14.01 10.38
C ASP A 242 -18.66 -13.50 9.08
N HIS A 243 -18.96 -14.40 8.18
CA HIS A 243 -19.57 -14.11 6.88
C HIS A 243 -20.85 -13.28 6.99
N ASP A 244 -21.76 -13.65 7.88
CA ASP A 244 -23.04 -12.97 8.07
C ASP A 244 -22.82 -11.50 8.48
N ARG A 245 -21.93 -11.25 9.44
CA ARG A 245 -21.60 -9.91 9.90
C ARG A 245 -20.95 -9.07 8.80
N LEU A 246 -20.07 -9.66 7.98
CA LEU A 246 -19.45 -8.96 6.86
C LEU A 246 -20.49 -8.58 5.80
N VAL A 247 -21.35 -9.52 5.38
CA VAL A 247 -22.28 -9.33 4.26
C VAL A 247 -23.51 -8.53 4.69
N ASN A 248 -24.13 -8.83 5.84
CA ASN A 248 -25.41 -8.27 6.22
C ASN A 248 -25.31 -7.06 7.17
N ASN A 249 -24.13 -6.75 7.69
CA ASN A 249 -23.94 -5.60 8.59
C ASN A 249 -22.87 -4.63 8.09
N LEU A 250 -21.59 -5.08 8.05
CA LEU A 250 -20.48 -4.16 7.79
C LEU A 250 -20.44 -3.69 6.33
N GLY A 251 -20.68 -4.56 5.36
CA GLY A 251 -20.66 -4.21 3.94
C GLY A 251 -21.65 -3.13 3.55
N PRO A 252 -22.96 -3.29 3.85
CA PRO A 252 -23.97 -2.27 3.56
C PRO A 252 -23.64 -0.91 4.21
N ARG A 253 -23.22 -0.92 5.48
CA ARG A 253 -22.84 0.30 6.19
C ARG A 253 -21.57 0.95 5.63
N LEU A 254 -20.60 0.17 5.18
CA LEU A 254 -19.39 0.68 4.51
C LEU A 254 -19.75 1.39 3.19
N LYS A 255 -20.76 0.88 2.45
CA LYS A 255 -21.30 1.56 1.25
C LYS A 255 -21.85 2.93 1.59
N GLU A 256 -22.63 3.04 2.66
CA GLU A 256 -23.18 4.33 3.12
C GLU A 256 -22.05 5.32 3.46
N VAL A 257 -21.00 4.85 4.15
CA VAL A 257 -19.82 5.67 4.46
C VAL A 257 -19.12 6.16 3.19
N ALA A 258 -18.92 5.28 2.21
CA ALA A 258 -18.30 5.66 0.95
C ALA A 258 -19.11 6.70 0.17
N GLU A 259 -20.43 6.54 0.13
CA GLU A 259 -21.30 7.51 -0.55
C GLU A 259 -21.32 8.88 0.18
N GLN A 260 -21.30 8.91 1.50
CA GLN A 260 -21.18 10.14 2.26
C GLN A 260 -19.87 10.87 1.96
N ILE A 261 -18.73 10.14 1.92
CA ILE A 261 -17.44 10.71 1.57
C ILE A 261 -17.46 11.29 0.14
N LYS A 262 -17.99 10.55 -0.84
CA LYS A 262 -18.10 11.02 -2.23
C LYS A 262 -18.96 12.29 -2.36
N GLN A 263 -20.12 12.33 -1.68
CA GLN A 263 -21.01 13.48 -1.71
C GLN A 263 -20.35 14.74 -1.13
N GLU A 264 -19.58 14.58 -0.05
CA GLU A 264 -18.89 15.72 0.58
C GLU A 264 -17.67 16.19 -0.23
N LEU A 265 -17.04 15.30 -0.98
CA LEU A 265 -15.92 15.62 -1.89
C LEU A 265 -16.36 16.30 -3.18
N ALA A 266 -17.53 15.97 -3.72
CA ALA A 266 -18.00 16.44 -5.03
C ALA A 266 -17.93 17.98 -5.21
N PRO A 267 -18.27 18.84 -4.24
CA PRO A 267 -18.12 20.28 -4.40
C PRO A 267 -16.66 20.75 -4.46
N ARG A 268 -15.74 20.09 -3.73
CA ARG A 268 -14.33 20.49 -3.69
C ARG A 268 -13.64 20.26 -5.05
N TYR A 269 -14.01 19.21 -5.75
CA TYR A 269 -13.50 18.93 -7.09
C TYR A 269 -14.05 19.86 -8.17
N ARG A 270 -15.29 20.36 -8.01
CA ARG A 270 -15.88 21.33 -8.95
C ARG A 270 -15.25 22.73 -8.85
N SER A 271 -14.73 23.09 -7.68
CA SER A 271 -14.11 24.40 -7.43
C SER A 271 -12.63 24.45 -7.82
N ALA A 272 -12.00 23.31 -8.11
CA ALA A 272 -10.59 23.20 -8.50
C ALA A 272 -10.38 23.18 -10.05
N ARG A 273 -11.49 23.16 -10.82
CA ARG A 273 -11.52 23.34 -12.28
C ARG A 273 -11.82 24.79 -12.62
#